data_a03d83078399cf0d683c31ccfa78d510
#
_entry.id   a03d83078399cf0d683c31ccfa78d510
#
_cell.length_a   1.000
_cell.length_b   1.000
_cell.length_c   1.000
_cell.angle_alpha   90.00
_cell.angle_beta   90.00
_cell.angle_gamma   90.00
#
_symmetry.space_group_name_H-M   'P 1'
#
loop_
_entity.id
_entity.type
_entity.pdbx_description
1 polymer ?
#
loop_
_entity_poly.entity_id
_entity_poly.type
_entity_poly.pdbx_seq_one_letter_code
_entity_poly.pdbx_strand_id
1 'polypeptide(L)'
;MDRRNFLRTGGMALLGSLAAGSVLAMPSSAKGAMGGGDQKAALLSAMNHFGVSEENMRKVLAAALEKGGDYADLFFEHTFTNVIGLKDGAVNSCNSYIDFGMGVRVLAGDQTGYAYVENVTLDEMLKAARTAARIATGSAGKAPAALTEEPILNNYYGVQTPWDELAVNAKTPYLQKLNDQIFALDKRVHKVMASLGDTTSHILFCNSEGQMYYDYRPMVTLGAVCIMENNGKIENSYASRAFRMGAEFLTDDIIAEVA
;
A
#
# COMPACT_ATOMS: atom_id res chain seq x y z
N MET A 1 -21.89 -8.30 -17.92
CA MET A 1 -21.08 -7.25 -17.29
C MET A 1 -19.85 -7.08 -18.20
N ASP A 2 -19.71 -5.94 -18.83
CA ASP A 2 -18.66 -5.73 -19.83
C ASP A 2 -17.29 -5.71 -19.13
N ARG A 3 -16.31 -6.50 -19.62
CA ARG A 3 -14.94 -6.61 -19.10
C ARG A 3 -14.25 -5.24 -18.99
N ARG A 4 -14.62 -4.30 -19.88
CA ARG A 4 -14.12 -2.92 -19.83
C ARG A 4 -14.56 -2.16 -18.58
N ASN A 5 -15.79 -2.39 -18.11
CA ASN A 5 -16.31 -1.75 -16.89
C ASN A 5 -15.70 -2.38 -15.63
N PHE A 6 -15.37 -3.67 -15.64
CA PHE A 6 -14.68 -4.34 -14.53
C PHE A 6 -13.25 -3.77 -14.33
N LEU A 7 -12.53 -3.51 -15.43
CA LEU A 7 -11.17 -2.95 -15.35
C LEU A 7 -11.15 -1.42 -15.09
N ARG A 8 -12.20 -0.70 -15.48
CA ARG A 8 -12.38 0.72 -15.12
C ARG A 8 -12.65 0.94 -13.64
N THR A 9 -13.37 0.00 -13.01
CA THR A 9 -13.64 0.00 -11.57
C THR A 9 -12.67 -0.86 -10.76
N GLY A 10 -11.99 -1.80 -11.39
CA GLY A 10 -11.16 -2.83 -10.73
C GLY A 10 -9.78 -2.35 -10.23
N GLY A 11 -9.34 -1.16 -10.60
CA GLY A 11 -8.14 -0.55 -9.99
C GLY A 11 -8.32 -0.20 -8.50
N MET A 12 -9.56 -0.26 -7.99
CA MET A 12 -9.89 0.00 -6.59
C MET A 12 -10.34 -1.26 -5.79
N ALA A 13 -10.41 -2.45 -6.40
CA ALA A 13 -11.11 -3.58 -5.78
C ALA A 13 -10.34 -4.92 -5.80
N LEU A 14 -9.07 -4.91 -5.46
CA LEU A 14 -8.35 -6.16 -5.23
C LEU A 14 -7.52 -6.11 -3.95
N LEU A 15 -8.21 -6.01 -2.82
CA LEU A 15 -7.78 -6.50 -1.49
C LEU A 15 -8.98 -6.41 -0.54
N GLY A 16 -9.88 -7.36 -0.62
CA GLY A 16 -11.06 -7.39 0.25
C GLY A 16 -11.82 -8.69 0.19
N SER A 17 -11.22 -9.76 0.66
CA SER A 17 -11.98 -10.91 1.13
C SER A 17 -11.17 -11.66 2.19
N LEU A 18 -11.30 -11.25 3.43
CA LEU A 18 -11.09 -12.10 4.59
C LEU A 18 -11.98 -11.60 5.74
N ALA A 19 -12.88 -12.49 6.14
CA ALA A 19 -13.61 -12.59 7.40
C ALA A 19 -14.55 -11.43 7.80
N ALA A 20 -15.82 -11.75 7.85
CA ALA A 20 -16.83 -11.01 8.60
C ALA A 20 -16.48 -11.00 10.10
N GLY A 21 -15.82 -9.94 10.54
CA GLY A 21 -15.65 -9.57 11.93
C GLY A 21 -16.30 -8.22 12.13
N SER A 22 -17.03 -8.07 13.21
CA SER A 22 -17.83 -6.91 13.63
C SER A 22 -17.20 -5.58 13.26
N VAL A 23 -17.89 -4.80 12.42
CA VAL A 23 -17.53 -3.40 12.14
C VAL A 23 -17.89 -2.59 13.39
N LEU A 24 -16.89 -2.34 14.24
CA LEU A 24 -16.99 -1.29 15.26
C LEU A 24 -16.97 0.06 14.55
N ALA A 25 -17.98 0.86 14.79
CA ALA A 25 -18.10 2.21 14.27
C ALA A 25 -16.89 3.04 14.70
N MET A 26 -16.08 3.47 13.74
CA MET A 26 -15.00 4.41 13.98
C MET A 26 -15.55 5.79 14.40
N PRO A 27 -14.88 6.51 15.33
CA PRO A 27 -15.25 7.87 15.64
C PRO A 27 -15.12 8.74 14.38
N SER A 28 -16.19 9.46 14.06
CA SER A 28 -16.35 10.30 12.87
C SER A 28 -15.60 11.63 13.03
N SER A 29 -14.28 11.64 12.99
CA SER A 29 -13.52 12.89 13.00
C SER A 29 -12.31 12.85 12.08
N ALA A 30 -12.54 12.82 10.78
CA ALA A 30 -11.61 13.34 9.77
C ALA A 30 -12.37 13.44 8.44
N LYS A 31 -13.36 14.31 8.34
CA LYS A 31 -13.85 14.83 7.06
C LYS A 31 -12.91 15.95 6.61
N GLY A 32 -11.76 15.58 6.08
CA GLY A 32 -10.90 16.47 5.34
C GLY A 32 -10.86 15.99 3.91
N ALA A 33 -11.77 16.43 3.04
CA ALA A 33 -11.47 16.44 1.61
C ALA A 33 -10.22 17.32 1.44
N MET A 34 -9.12 16.77 0.90
CA MET A 34 -7.98 17.61 0.53
C MET A 34 -8.48 18.65 -0.47
N GLY A 35 -8.24 19.95 -0.21
CA GLY A 35 -8.56 21.01 -1.16
C GLY A 35 -7.78 20.78 -2.46
N GLY A 36 -8.33 21.17 -3.62
CA GLY A 36 -7.69 20.97 -4.92
C GLY A 36 -6.25 21.50 -5.04
N GLY A 37 -5.86 22.49 -4.20
CA GLY A 37 -4.49 22.98 -4.08
C GLY A 37 -3.54 21.96 -3.43
N ASP A 38 -4.01 21.21 -2.45
CA ASP A 38 -3.21 20.22 -1.72
C ASP A 38 -2.94 18.98 -2.58
N GLN A 39 -3.90 18.59 -3.43
CA GLN A 39 -3.75 17.47 -4.35
C GLN A 39 -2.71 17.74 -5.43
N LYS A 40 -2.74 18.92 -6.03
CA LYS A 40 -1.75 19.32 -7.04
C LYS A 40 -0.34 19.35 -6.46
N ALA A 41 -0.19 19.85 -5.24
CA ALA A 41 1.10 19.84 -4.54
C ALA A 41 1.57 18.41 -4.25
N ALA A 42 0.68 17.51 -3.81
CA ALA A 42 0.97 16.12 -3.56
C ALA A 42 1.39 15.39 -4.85
N LEU A 43 0.70 15.63 -5.97
CA LEU A 43 1.04 15.05 -7.26
C LEU A 43 2.41 15.52 -7.77
N LEU A 44 2.71 16.82 -7.67
CA LEU A 44 4.03 17.37 -8.02
C LEU A 44 5.14 16.77 -7.12
N SER A 45 4.88 16.64 -5.83
CA SER A 45 5.79 15.97 -4.90
C SER A 45 6.04 14.52 -5.28
N ALA A 46 4.98 13.79 -5.65
CA ALA A 46 5.09 12.40 -6.11
C ALA A 46 5.90 12.28 -7.41
N MET A 47 5.67 13.13 -8.39
CA MET A 47 6.48 13.14 -9.64
C MET A 47 7.95 13.42 -9.34
N ASN A 48 8.26 14.35 -8.45
CA ASN A 48 9.63 14.62 -8.02
C ASN A 48 10.23 13.41 -7.27
N HIS A 49 9.44 12.76 -6.41
CA HIS A 49 9.84 11.57 -5.66
C HIS A 49 10.26 10.41 -6.58
N PHE A 50 9.52 10.19 -7.67
CA PHE A 50 9.85 9.17 -8.68
C PHE A 50 10.83 9.66 -9.75
N GLY A 51 11.20 10.93 -9.75
CA GLY A 51 12.10 11.51 -10.76
C GLY A 51 11.49 11.56 -12.16
N VAL A 52 10.16 11.70 -12.27
CA VAL A 52 9.44 11.69 -13.55
C VAL A 52 8.77 13.03 -13.86
N SER A 53 8.53 13.27 -15.13
CA SER A 53 7.74 14.39 -15.62
C SER A 53 6.55 13.90 -16.43
N GLU A 54 5.52 14.73 -16.53
CA GLU A 54 4.35 14.47 -17.38
C GLU A 54 4.77 14.15 -18.82
N GLU A 55 5.73 14.89 -19.37
CA GLU A 55 6.25 14.66 -20.71
C GLU A 55 6.86 13.26 -20.85
N ASN A 56 7.68 12.83 -19.87
CA ASN A 56 8.30 11.51 -19.89
C ASN A 56 7.25 10.40 -19.76
N MET A 57 6.28 10.53 -18.87
CA MET A 57 5.18 9.58 -18.72
C MET A 57 4.37 9.44 -20.02
N ARG A 58 4.07 10.54 -20.70
CA ARG A 58 3.38 10.52 -22.00
C ARG A 58 4.21 9.83 -23.10
N LYS A 59 5.54 10.04 -23.13
CA LYS A 59 6.43 9.31 -24.05
C LYS A 59 6.40 7.81 -23.81
N VAL A 60 6.38 7.39 -22.54
CA VAL A 60 6.32 5.97 -22.16
C VAL A 60 4.95 5.37 -22.52
N LEU A 61 3.84 6.07 -22.29
CA LEU A 61 2.50 5.65 -22.72
C LEU A 61 2.39 5.54 -24.24
N ALA A 62 2.99 6.47 -25.00
CA ALA A 62 3.03 6.39 -26.44
C ALA A 62 3.79 5.15 -26.92
N ALA A 63 4.95 4.84 -26.33
CA ALA A 63 5.71 3.64 -26.62
C ALA A 63 4.95 2.35 -26.26
N ALA A 64 4.16 2.38 -25.17
CA ALA A 64 3.31 1.27 -24.77
C ALA A 64 2.19 0.97 -25.79
N LEU A 65 1.69 2.00 -26.47
CA LEU A 65 0.63 1.85 -27.49
C LEU A 65 1.17 1.62 -28.91
N GLU A 66 2.49 1.66 -29.15
CA GLU A 66 3.08 1.64 -30.51
C GLU A 66 2.73 0.38 -31.35
N LYS A 67 2.34 -0.71 -30.71
CA LYS A 67 1.92 -1.98 -31.35
C LYS A 67 0.41 -2.14 -31.46
N GLY A 68 -0.35 -1.04 -31.38
CA GLY A 68 -1.78 -1.04 -31.56
C GLY A 68 -2.58 -1.44 -30.33
N GLY A 69 -2.06 -1.21 -29.12
CA GLY A 69 -2.79 -1.37 -27.88
C GLY A 69 -4.02 -0.44 -27.79
N ASP A 70 -5.09 -0.92 -27.15
CA ASP A 70 -6.32 -0.15 -26.91
C ASP A 70 -6.18 0.79 -25.71
N TYR A 71 -5.38 0.39 -24.73
CA TYR A 71 -5.19 1.07 -23.46
C TYR A 71 -3.80 0.74 -22.89
N ALA A 72 -3.20 1.71 -22.22
CA ALA A 72 -1.99 1.50 -21.44
C ALA A 72 -2.05 2.28 -20.12
N ASP A 73 -1.42 1.75 -19.08
CA ASP A 73 -1.21 2.46 -17.83
C ASP A 73 0.22 2.29 -17.30
N LEU A 74 0.62 3.27 -16.49
CA LEU A 74 1.87 3.27 -15.71
C LEU A 74 1.51 3.31 -14.23
N PHE A 75 2.11 2.42 -13.47
CA PHE A 75 1.95 2.31 -12.03
C PHE A 75 3.33 2.43 -11.37
N PHE A 76 3.59 3.55 -10.75
CA PHE A 76 4.81 3.77 -9.98
C PHE A 76 4.52 3.45 -8.52
N GLU A 77 5.41 2.71 -7.89
CA GLU A 77 5.29 2.33 -6.50
C GLU A 77 6.60 2.54 -5.75
N HIS A 78 6.50 3.12 -4.55
CA HIS A 78 7.55 3.14 -3.56
C HIS A 78 6.94 2.73 -2.23
N THR A 79 7.22 1.52 -1.81
CA THR A 79 6.67 0.92 -0.60
C THR A 79 7.77 0.67 0.40
N PHE A 80 7.56 1.18 1.62
CA PHE A 80 8.38 0.92 2.79
C PHE A 80 7.61 0.02 3.73
N THR A 81 8.20 -1.10 4.13
CA THR A 81 7.61 -2.00 5.13
C THR A 81 8.60 -2.20 6.26
N ASN A 82 8.15 -1.96 7.50
CA ASN A 82 8.93 -2.24 8.69
C ASN A 82 8.20 -3.29 9.53
N VAL A 83 8.95 -4.23 10.08
CA VAL A 83 8.42 -5.26 10.99
C VAL A 83 9.32 -5.36 12.20
N ILE A 84 8.74 -5.10 13.37
CA ILE A 84 9.42 -5.26 14.67
C ILE A 84 8.79 -6.47 15.36
N GLY A 85 9.63 -7.41 15.77
CA GLY A 85 9.25 -8.55 16.59
C GLY A 85 9.80 -8.40 18.01
N LEU A 86 8.95 -8.74 19.00
CA LEU A 86 9.29 -8.81 20.40
C LEU A 86 8.97 -10.20 20.92
N LYS A 87 9.87 -10.76 21.71
CA LYS A 87 9.70 -12.07 22.34
C LYS A 87 10.07 -11.95 23.81
N ASP A 88 9.12 -12.31 24.66
CA ASP A 88 9.28 -12.33 26.11
C ASP A 88 9.87 -10.99 26.65
N GLY A 89 9.32 -9.87 26.20
CA GLY A 89 9.70 -8.52 26.62
C GLY A 89 10.96 -7.95 25.95
N ALA A 90 11.65 -8.68 25.07
CA ALA A 90 12.84 -8.20 24.37
C ALA A 90 12.62 -8.17 22.85
N VAL A 91 13.07 -7.08 22.20
CA VAL A 91 13.08 -7.02 20.73
C VAL A 91 14.03 -8.08 20.19
N ASN A 92 13.52 -8.99 19.38
CA ASN A 92 14.28 -10.09 18.78
C ASN A 92 14.47 -9.97 17.28
N SER A 93 13.70 -9.11 16.61
CA SER A 93 13.86 -8.84 15.18
C SER A 93 13.40 -7.43 14.83
N CYS A 94 14.09 -6.83 13.87
CA CYS A 94 13.69 -5.57 13.25
C CYS A 94 14.12 -5.64 11.78
N ASN A 95 13.14 -5.67 10.88
CA ASN A 95 13.38 -5.79 9.45
C ASN A 95 12.71 -4.63 8.73
N SER A 96 13.38 -4.13 7.69
CA SER A 96 12.84 -3.13 6.77
C SER A 96 13.00 -3.62 5.34
N TYR A 97 11.98 -3.41 4.54
CA TYR A 97 11.92 -3.76 3.11
C TYR A 97 11.53 -2.52 2.33
N ILE A 98 12.11 -2.37 1.15
CA ILE A 98 11.81 -1.27 0.23
C ILE A 98 11.53 -1.89 -1.13
N ASP A 99 10.35 -1.60 -1.68
CA ASP A 99 9.99 -1.90 -3.06
C ASP A 99 9.87 -0.58 -3.81
N PHE A 100 10.62 -0.44 -4.90
CA PHE A 100 10.65 0.77 -5.73
C PHE A 100 10.68 0.40 -7.20
N GLY A 101 9.81 1.04 -8.00
CA GLY A 101 9.82 0.80 -9.44
C GLY A 101 8.60 1.34 -10.17
N MET A 102 8.52 0.96 -11.45
CA MET A 102 7.40 1.27 -12.32
C MET A 102 6.98 0.03 -13.11
N GLY A 103 5.70 -0.30 -13.04
CA GLY A 103 5.04 -1.26 -13.93
C GLY A 103 4.34 -0.56 -15.09
N VAL A 104 4.40 -1.16 -16.26
CA VAL A 104 3.62 -0.75 -17.44
C VAL A 104 2.74 -1.90 -17.88
N ARG A 105 1.47 -1.61 -18.12
CA ARG A 105 0.48 -2.55 -18.62
C ARG A 105 -0.11 -2.04 -19.95
N VAL A 106 -0.28 -2.95 -20.89
CA VAL A 106 -0.92 -2.70 -22.18
C VAL A 106 -2.07 -3.69 -22.37
N LEU A 107 -3.19 -3.21 -22.85
CA LEU A 107 -4.34 -4.03 -23.24
C LEU A 107 -4.53 -3.92 -24.74
N ALA A 108 -4.76 -5.05 -25.41
CA ALA A 108 -5.11 -5.13 -26.82
C ALA A 108 -6.15 -6.24 -26.99
N GLY A 109 -7.44 -5.87 -27.09
CA GLY A 109 -8.53 -6.83 -27.05
C GLY A 109 -8.51 -7.66 -25.77
N ASP A 110 -8.32 -8.96 -25.90
CA ASP A 110 -8.22 -9.91 -24.79
C ASP A 110 -6.78 -10.15 -24.28
N GLN A 111 -5.79 -9.55 -24.94
CA GLN A 111 -4.38 -9.69 -24.58
C GLN A 111 -3.98 -8.64 -23.53
N THR A 112 -3.13 -9.05 -22.60
CA THR A 112 -2.50 -8.17 -21.60
C THR A 112 -1.00 -8.33 -21.70
N GLY A 113 -0.29 -7.25 -21.98
CA GLY A 113 1.16 -7.14 -21.86
C GLY A 113 1.53 -6.43 -20.56
N TYR A 114 2.51 -6.95 -19.83
CA TYR A 114 3.03 -6.35 -18.62
C TYR A 114 4.55 -6.44 -18.58
N ALA A 115 5.19 -5.36 -18.15
CA ALA A 115 6.60 -5.33 -17.83
C ALA A 115 6.83 -4.34 -16.67
N TYR A 116 7.94 -4.52 -15.95
CA TYR A 116 8.29 -3.61 -14.85
C TYR A 116 9.79 -3.31 -14.86
N VAL A 117 10.16 -2.22 -14.18
CA VAL A 117 11.55 -1.81 -13.93
C VAL A 117 11.68 -1.27 -12.52
N GLU A 118 12.81 -1.55 -11.88
CA GLU A 118 13.18 -1.01 -10.57
C GLU A 118 13.94 0.31 -10.71
N ASN A 119 14.62 0.52 -11.85
CA ASN A 119 15.32 1.76 -12.13
C ASN A 119 14.43 2.68 -12.99
N VAL A 120 13.83 3.70 -12.37
CA VAL A 120 12.85 4.62 -12.98
C VAL A 120 13.58 5.71 -13.77
N THR A 121 14.32 5.30 -14.83
CA THR A 121 14.89 6.22 -15.83
C THR A 121 14.05 6.16 -17.12
N LEU A 122 14.05 7.24 -17.90
CA LEU A 122 13.28 7.28 -19.14
C LEU A 122 13.63 6.12 -20.08
N ASP A 123 14.89 5.76 -20.20
CA ASP A 123 15.35 4.68 -21.09
C ASP A 123 14.84 3.32 -20.63
N GLU A 124 14.90 3.01 -19.34
CA GLU A 124 14.39 1.74 -18.80
C GLU A 124 12.86 1.67 -18.87
N MET A 125 12.17 2.76 -18.58
CA MET A 125 10.72 2.85 -18.73
C MET A 125 10.27 2.64 -20.18
N LEU A 126 10.98 3.22 -21.16
CA LEU A 126 10.71 3.02 -22.59
C LEU A 126 10.97 1.57 -23.03
N LYS A 127 12.00 0.90 -22.51
CA LYS A 127 12.25 -0.52 -22.77
C LYS A 127 11.13 -1.41 -22.22
N ALA A 128 10.68 -1.15 -20.99
CA ALA A 128 9.55 -1.85 -20.38
C ALA A 128 8.27 -1.65 -21.20
N ALA A 129 7.97 -0.41 -21.59
CA ALA A 129 6.80 -0.08 -22.39
C ALA A 129 6.77 -0.83 -23.72
N ARG A 130 7.90 -0.85 -24.46
CA ARG A 130 8.01 -1.61 -25.71
C ARG A 130 7.93 -3.12 -25.49
N THR A 131 8.40 -3.61 -24.34
CA THR A 131 8.28 -5.04 -24.00
C THR A 131 6.80 -5.41 -23.78
N ALA A 132 6.06 -4.63 -22.99
CA ALA A 132 4.64 -4.83 -22.77
C ALA A 132 3.84 -4.71 -24.09
N ALA A 133 4.17 -3.74 -24.95
CA ALA A 133 3.54 -3.56 -26.27
C ALA A 133 3.75 -4.75 -27.20
N ARG A 134 4.88 -5.48 -27.13
CA ARG A 134 5.14 -6.69 -27.92
C ARG A 134 4.34 -7.89 -27.44
N ILE A 135 3.96 -7.93 -26.16
CA ILE A 135 3.17 -9.02 -25.57
C ILE A 135 1.70 -8.85 -25.95
N ALA A 136 1.18 -7.61 -25.92
CA ALA A 136 -0.19 -7.29 -26.29
C ALA A 136 -0.19 -6.44 -27.56
N THR A 137 -0.43 -7.06 -28.70
CA THR A 137 -0.47 -6.39 -30.03
C THR A 137 -1.89 -6.29 -30.54
N GLY A 138 -2.23 -5.16 -31.12
CA GLY A 138 -3.54 -4.88 -31.68
C GLY A 138 -3.48 -4.06 -32.97
N SER A 139 -4.62 -3.57 -33.42
CA SER A 139 -4.75 -2.72 -34.59
C SER A 139 -5.19 -1.28 -34.27
N ALA A 140 -5.35 -0.95 -33.01
CA ALA A 140 -5.76 0.39 -32.59
C ALA A 140 -4.60 1.37 -32.75
N GLY A 141 -4.77 2.37 -33.61
CA GLY A 141 -3.79 3.45 -33.78
C GLY A 141 -4.04 4.60 -32.81
N LYS A 142 -4.06 4.35 -31.50
CA LYS A 142 -4.35 5.37 -30.50
C LYS A 142 -3.09 6.07 -30.02
N ALA A 143 -3.17 7.39 -29.86
CA ALA A 143 -2.19 8.19 -29.12
C ALA A 143 -2.70 8.44 -27.69
N PRO A 144 -1.81 8.53 -26.68
CA PRO A 144 -2.23 8.86 -25.34
C PRO A 144 -2.78 10.28 -25.26
N ALA A 145 -3.86 10.46 -24.50
CA ALA A 145 -4.43 11.76 -24.19
C ALA A 145 -3.46 12.61 -23.34
N ALA A 146 -3.71 13.91 -23.28
CA ALA A 146 -3.04 14.79 -22.31
C ALA A 146 -3.37 14.33 -20.89
N LEU A 147 -2.36 14.28 -20.01
CA LEU A 147 -2.57 13.90 -18.63
C LEU A 147 -3.29 15.04 -17.90
N THR A 148 -4.30 14.67 -17.13
CA THR A 148 -5.06 15.55 -16.27
C THR A 148 -5.13 14.96 -14.88
N GLU A 149 -5.03 15.81 -13.87
CA GLU A 149 -5.19 15.40 -12.49
C GLU A 149 -6.60 14.90 -12.24
N GLU A 150 -6.73 13.69 -11.71
CA GLU A 150 -8.01 13.16 -11.24
C GLU A 150 -8.15 13.43 -9.75
N PRO A 151 -9.23 14.11 -9.33
CA PRO A 151 -9.42 14.41 -7.93
C PRO A 151 -9.71 13.14 -7.11
N ILE A 152 -8.99 12.97 -6.00
CA ILE A 152 -9.36 11.99 -4.98
C ILE A 152 -10.55 12.55 -4.21
N LEU A 153 -11.74 12.09 -4.55
CA LEU A 153 -13.01 12.61 -3.99
C LEU A 153 -13.22 12.22 -2.52
N ASN A 154 -12.62 11.11 -2.08
CA ASN A 154 -12.80 10.60 -0.73
C ASN A 154 -11.45 10.17 -0.15
N ASN A 155 -11.06 10.78 0.95
CA ASN A 155 -9.96 10.28 1.77
C ASN A 155 -10.56 9.31 2.80
N TYR A 156 -10.54 8.00 2.50
CA TYR A 156 -11.09 6.96 3.38
C TYR A 156 -10.20 6.67 4.59
N TYR A 157 -8.94 7.09 4.54
CA TYR A 157 -7.96 6.90 5.61
C TYR A 157 -7.09 8.15 5.74
N GLY A 158 -7.55 9.07 6.56
CA GLY A 158 -6.73 10.23 6.96
C GLY A 158 -5.58 9.76 7.84
N VAL A 159 -4.38 10.21 7.55
CA VAL A 159 -3.18 9.96 8.34
C VAL A 159 -2.85 11.20 9.13
N GLN A 160 -2.77 11.09 10.45
CA GLN A 160 -2.36 12.19 11.34
C GLN A 160 -0.85 12.17 11.56
N THR A 161 -0.29 10.98 11.75
CA THR A 161 1.14 10.77 11.97
C THR A 161 1.64 9.67 11.03
N PRO A 162 2.35 10.04 9.95
CA PRO A 162 2.92 9.09 9.00
C PRO A 162 3.91 8.12 9.66
N TRP A 163 3.96 6.87 9.19
CA TRP A 163 4.82 5.84 9.76
C TRP A 163 6.31 6.09 9.53
N ASP A 164 6.66 6.75 8.45
CA ASP A 164 8.02 7.16 8.09
C ASP A 164 8.58 8.27 8.98
N GLU A 165 7.72 9.01 9.68
CA GLU A 165 8.12 9.99 10.70
C GLU A 165 8.40 9.35 12.07
N LEU A 166 8.05 8.06 12.27
CA LEU A 166 8.16 7.39 13.56
C LEU A 166 9.33 6.40 13.58
N ALA A 167 10.38 6.73 14.35
CA ALA A 167 11.54 5.85 14.50
C ALA A 167 11.18 4.54 15.26
N VAL A 168 11.94 3.49 15.01
CA VAL A 168 11.74 2.15 15.63
C VAL A 168 11.68 2.19 17.16
N ASN A 169 12.54 2.99 17.80
CA ASN A 169 12.57 3.14 19.26
C ASN A 169 11.29 3.76 19.84
N ALA A 170 10.54 4.54 19.04
CA ALA A 170 9.25 5.08 19.46
C ALA A 170 8.12 4.05 19.34
N LYS A 171 8.29 3.00 18.53
CA LYS A 171 7.33 1.91 18.33
C LYS A 171 7.46 0.79 19.37
N THR A 172 8.68 0.53 19.84
CA THR A 172 8.99 -0.56 20.78
C THR A 172 8.20 -0.52 22.10
N PRO A 173 7.96 0.64 22.76
CA PRO A 173 7.20 0.69 24.01
C PRO A 173 5.77 0.13 23.92
N TYR A 174 5.13 0.24 22.76
CA TYR A 174 3.78 -0.32 22.53
C TYR A 174 3.79 -1.85 22.50
N LEU A 175 4.83 -2.46 21.91
CA LEU A 175 5.03 -3.91 21.95
C LEU A 175 5.34 -4.41 23.36
N GLN A 176 6.15 -3.68 24.12
CA GLN A 176 6.42 -4.00 25.52
C GLN A 176 5.15 -3.93 26.37
N LYS A 177 4.34 -2.89 26.19
CA LYS A 177 3.06 -2.75 26.88
C LYS A 177 2.11 -3.92 26.55
N LEU A 178 2.01 -4.30 25.27
CA LEU A 178 1.22 -5.47 24.85
C LEU A 178 1.71 -6.76 25.53
N ASN A 179 3.02 -7.01 25.52
CA ASN A 179 3.64 -8.15 26.18
C ASN A 179 3.25 -8.20 27.67
N ASP A 180 3.44 -7.09 28.39
CA ASP A 180 3.21 -7.01 29.82
C ASP A 180 1.72 -7.20 30.18
N GLN A 181 0.81 -6.65 29.37
CA GLN A 181 -0.62 -6.87 29.52
C GLN A 181 -0.99 -8.35 29.37
N ILE A 182 -0.49 -9.04 28.35
CA ILE A 182 -0.76 -10.47 28.14
C ILE A 182 -0.25 -11.30 29.32
N PHE A 183 0.98 -11.05 29.80
CA PHE A 183 1.49 -11.77 30.97
C PHE A 183 0.69 -11.49 32.25
N ALA A 184 0.09 -10.32 32.37
CA ALA A 184 -0.74 -9.94 33.53
C ALA A 184 -2.13 -10.62 33.55
N LEU A 185 -2.63 -11.08 32.39
CA LEU A 185 -3.96 -11.67 32.28
C LEU A 185 -4.05 -13.04 32.98
N ASP A 186 -3.03 -13.87 32.85
CA ASP A 186 -3.06 -15.23 33.40
C ASP A 186 -1.66 -15.74 33.75
N LYS A 187 -1.51 -16.36 34.93
CA LYS A 187 -0.25 -16.93 35.41
C LYS A 187 0.25 -18.12 34.57
N ARG A 188 -0.60 -18.72 33.74
CA ARG A 188 -0.26 -19.82 32.83
C ARG A 188 0.39 -19.30 31.53
N VAL A 189 0.43 -18.02 31.29
CA VAL A 189 1.16 -17.44 30.15
C VAL A 189 2.63 -17.75 30.36
N HIS A 190 3.16 -18.57 29.45
CA HIS A 190 4.54 -19.03 29.46
C HIS A 190 5.43 -18.21 28.53
N LYS A 191 4.88 -17.79 27.39
CA LYS A 191 5.60 -17.02 26.37
C LYS A 191 4.70 -16.11 25.59
N VAL A 192 5.22 -14.91 25.25
CA VAL A 192 4.56 -13.97 24.37
C VAL A 192 5.48 -13.63 23.19
N MET A 193 4.93 -13.66 22.00
CA MET A 193 5.58 -13.17 20.77
C MET A 193 4.68 -12.10 20.18
N ALA A 194 5.07 -10.84 20.30
CA ALA A 194 4.35 -9.70 19.75
C ALA A 194 5.03 -9.17 18.47
N SER A 195 4.27 -8.63 17.56
CA SER A 195 4.80 -8.01 16.34
C SER A 195 4.01 -6.76 15.97
N LEU A 196 4.74 -5.77 15.46
CA LEU A 196 4.19 -4.57 14.85
C LEU A 196 4.77 -4.47 13.43
N GLY A 197 3.89 -4.50 12.45
CA GLY A 197 4.22 -4.25 11.05
C GLY A 197 3.58 -2.95 10.59
N ASP A 198 4.35 -2.06 9.99
CA ASP A 198 3.83 -0.88 9.32
C ASP A 198 4.30 -0.85 7.87
N THR A 199 3.43 -0.40 6.99
CA THR A 199 3.72 -0.25 5.56
C THR A 199 3.21 1.11 5.10
N THR A 200 4.04 1.80 4.33
CA THR A 200 3.70 3.05 3.65
C THR A 200 3.96 2.89 2.17
N SER A 201 2.93 3.03 1.33
CA SER A 201 3.07 2.99 -0.12
C SER A 201 2.74 4.34 -0.72
N HIS A 202 3.68 4.87 -1.51
CA HIS A 202 3.49 6.01 -2.38
C HIS A 202 3.19 5.49 -3.78
N ILE A 203 2.02 5.78 -4.33
CA ILE A 203 1.57 5.34 -5.64
C ILE A 203 1.36 6.55 -6.54
N LEU A 204 2.05 6.58 -7.68
CA LEU A 204 1.74 7.50 -8.78
C LEU A 204 1.22 6.69 -9.96
N PHE A 205 0.03 7.01 -10.42
CA PHE A 205 -0.62 6.33 -11.52
C PHE A 205 -0.93 7.30 -12.64
N CYS A 206 -0.76 6.83 -13.89
CA CYS A 206 -1.33 7.51 -15.06
C CYS A 206 -1.68 6.52 -16.17
N ASN A 207 -2.58 6.92 -17.06
CA ASN A 207 -3.02 6.07 -18.18
C ASN A 207 -3.14 6.82 -19.50
N SER A 208 -3.34 6.05 -20.57
CA SER A 208 -3.49 6.57 -21.92
C SER A 208 -4.80 7.32 -22.19
N GLU A 209 -5.76 7.25 -21.29
CA GLU A 209 -7.01 8.03 -21.33
C GLU A 209 -6.85 9.41 -20.69
N GLY A 210 -5.67 9.73 -20.17
CA GLY A 210 -5.31 11.04 -19.63
C GLY A 210 -5.48 11.19 -18.12
N GLN A 211 -5.87 10.13 -17.42
CA GLN A 211 -6.03 10.18 -15.97
C GLN A 211 -4.65 10.10 -15.28
N MET A 212 -4.47 10.90 -14.23
CA MET A 212 -3.28 10.89 -13.39
C MET A 212 -3.66 11.19 -11.95
N TYR A 213 -3.18 10.39 -10.99
CA TYR A 213 -3.39 10.61 -9.57
C TYR A 213 -2.23 10.08 -8.73
N TYR A 214 -2.12 10.62 -7.52
CA TYR A 214 -1.24 10.14 -6.47
C TYR A 214 -2.07 9.60 -5.31
N ASP A 215 -1.66 8.49 -4.74
CA ASP A 215 -2.31 7.85 -3.60
C ASP A 215 -1.26 7.46 -2.55
N TYR A 216 -1.53 7.83 -1.30
CA TYR A 216 -0.73 7.47 -0.14
C TYR A 216 -1.47 6.38 0.64
N ARG A 217 -0.85 5.21 0.79
CA ARG A 217 -1.49 4.03 1.38
C ARG A 217 -0.76 3.56 2.63
N PRO A 218 -1.21 3.97 3.83
CA PRO A 218 -0.69 3.40 5.06
C PRO A 218 -1.33 2.04 5.33
N MET A 219 -0.61 1.18 6.03
CA MET A 219 -1.12 -0.05 6.60
C MET A 219 -0.37 -0.33 7.89
N VAL A 220 -1.08 -0.78 8.91
CA VAL A 220 -0.47 -1.22 10.17
C VAL A 220 -1.11 -2.50 10.63
N THR A 221 -0.30 -3.36 11.26
CA THR A 221 -0.75 -4.59 11.92
C THR A 221 -0.04 -4.71 13.25
N LEU A 222 -0.81 -4.81 14.32
CA LEU A 222 -0.34 -5.17 15.65
C LEU A 222 -0.89 -6.56 15.97
N GLY A 223 -0.04 -7.49 16.37
CA GLY A 223 -0.46 -8.84 16.72
C GLY A 223 0.41 -9.47 17.79
N ALA A 224 -0.16 -10.48 18.46
CA ALA A 224 0.57 -11.27 19.43
C ALA A 224 0.15 -12.75 19.36
N VAL A 225 1.12 -13.62 19.59
CA VAL A 225 0.92 -15.04 19.94
C VAL A 225 1.19 -15.19 21.41
N CYS A 226 0.21 -15.71 22.13
CA CYS A 226 0.34 -16.11 23.54
C CYS A 226 0.45 -17.63 23.60
N ILE A 227 1.47 -18.13 24.29
CA ILE A 227 1.66 -19.57 24.60
C ILE A 227 1.43 -19.75 26.08
N MET A 228 0.48 -20.61 26.41
CA MET A 228 0.11 -20.96 27.78
C MET A 228 0.53 -22.36 28.12
N GLU A 229 0.94 -22.59 29.36
CA GLU A 229 1.28 -23.91 29.90
C GLU A 229 0.50 -24.18 31.19
N ASN A 230 -0.10 -25.36 31.24
CA ASN A 230 -0.78 -25.83 32.45
C ASN A 230 -0.63 -27.34 32.61
N ASN A 231 0.08 -27.78 33.66
CA ASN A 231 0.33 -29.19 33.98
C ASN A 231 0.90 -30.00 32.79
N GLY A 232 1.87 -29.42 32.07
CA GLY A 232 2.53 -30.03 30.93
C GLY A 232 1.73 -29.98 29.62
N LYS A 233 0.55 -29.41 29.60
CA LYS A 233 -0.21 -29.10 28.38
C LYS A 233 0.13 -27.70 27.91
N ILE A 234 0.49 -27.59 26.63
CA ILE A 234 0.83 -26.32 25.97
C ILE A 234 -0.28 -26.00 24.95
N GLU A 235 -0.82 -24.81 25.06
CA GLU A 235 -1.81 -24.25 24.10
C GLU A 235 -1.33 -22.89 23.63
N ASN A 236 -1.76 -22.46 22.44
CA ASN A 236 -1.46 -21.14 21.93
C ASN A 236 -2.70 -20.45 21.40
N SER A 237 -2.65 -19.13 21.41
CA SER A 237 -3.67 -18.27 20.81
C SER A 237 -2.99 -17.15 20.06
N TYR A 238 -3.66 -16.62 19.05
CA TYR A 238 -3.22 -15.48 18.26
C TYR A 238 -4.33 -14.44 18.19
N ALA A 239 -3.98 -13.19 18.42
CA ALA A 239 -4.84 -12.04 18.18
C ALA A 239 -4.10 -10.97 17.37
N SER A 240 -4.83 -10.23 16.54
CA SER A 240 -4.29 -9.09 15.80
C SER A 240 -5.35 -8.08 15.42
N ARG A 241 -4.87 -6.85 15.16
CA ARG A 241 -5.64 -5.76 14.55
C ARG A 241 -4.83 -5.16 13.42
N ALA A 242 -5.51 -4.87 12.30
CA ALA A 242 -4.90 -4.25 11.13
C ALA A 242 -5.81 -3.14 10.59
N PHE A 243 -5.21 -1.98 10.28
CA PHE A 243 -5.93 -0.83 9.77
C PHE A 243 -5.11 -0.06 8.74
N ARG A 244 -5.80 0.73 7.93
CA ARG A 244 -5.20 1.75 7.07
C ARG A 244 -5.14 3.08 7.82
N MET A 245 -4.18 3.18 8.73
CA MET A 245 -3.97 4.36 9.60
C MET A 245 -2.48 4.64 9.76
N GLY A 246 -2.15 5.86 10.16
CA GLY A 246 -0.82 6.21 10.64
C GLY A 246 -0.57 5.76 12.08
N ALA A 247 0.43 6.34 12.72
CA ALA A 247 0.87 5.94 14.06
C ALA A 247 -0.16 6.27 15.17
N GLU A 248 -1.15 7.09 14.89
CA GLU A 248 -2.33 7.30 15.74
C GLU A 248 -3.14 6.02 16.02
N PHE A 249 -2.88 4.94 15.27
CA PHE A 249 -3.39 3.59 15.54
C PHE A 249 -2.94 3.03 16.89
N LEU A 250 -1.74 3.39 17.36
CA LEU A 250 -1.12 2.82 18.57
C LEU A 250 -1.74 3.43 19.84
N THR A 251 -2.97 3.04 20.13
CA THR A 251 -3.72 3.44 21.33
C THR A 251 -3.75 2.34 22.38
N ASP A 252 -4.04 2.72 23.62
CA ASP A 252 -4.21 1.78 24.73
C ASP A 252 -5.36 0.80 24.47
N ASP A 253 -6.43 1.27 23.83
CA ASP A 253 -7.60 0.43 23.51
C ASP A 253 -7.24 -0.66 22.50
N ILE A 254 -6.50 -0.32 21.43
CA ILE A 254 -6.03 -1.30 20.45
C ILE A 254 -5.07 -2.32 21.08
N ILE A 255 -4.19 -1.88 21.98
CA ILE A 255 -3.29 -2.79 22.70
C ILE A 255 -4.11 -3.74 23.56
N ALA A 256 -5.10 -3.25 24.31
CA ALA A 256 -5.97 -4.07 25.14
C ALA A 256 -6.86 -5.04 24.35
N GLU A 257 -7.26 -4.67 23.12
CA GLU A 257 -8.02 -5.56 22.24
C GLU A 257 -7.16 -6.73 21.67
N VAL A 258 -5.85 -6.54 21.55
CA VAL A 258 -4.93 -7.58 21.07
C VAL A 258 -4.43 -8.46 22.22
N ALA A 259 -4.38 -7.91 23.45
CA ALA A 259 -3.99 -8.65 24.63
C ALA A 259 -5.06 -9.67 25.05
#